data_7828a66f7d76d5cb4056ddb3b432bbc9
#
_entry.id   7828a66f7d76d5cb4056ddb3b432bbc9
#
_cell.length_a   1.000
_cell.length_b   1.000
_cell.length_c   1.000
_cell.angle_alpha   90.00
_cell.angle_beta   90.00
_cell.angle_gamma   90.00
#
_symmetry.space_group_name_H-M   'P 1'
#
loop_
_entity.id
_entity.type
_entity.pdbx_description
1 polymer ?
#
loop_
_entity_poly.entity_id
_entity_poly.type
_entity_poly.pdbx_seq_one_letter_code
_entity_poly.pdbx_strand_id
1 'polypeptide(L)'
;IEGRYQYVVNKEKSLTGNGRQTLSEMASGYLYFGLHKTKSGWVFREWAPNATAIYLIGTFNGWKKDDRYKLQRLGNGVWEITLAEDLLHHEDLFKLLVEWEGGSGERIPAWIRRVVQDENTKIFSAQVWNPEKPYVFKHKRFKPNVSPLLIYECHIGMASNEEKVGSYDEFRRMVLPRIAKEGYNAIQIMAIQEHPYYGS
;
A
#
# COMPACT_ATOMS: atom_id res chain seq x y z
N ILE A 1 4.70 34.37 12.85
CA ILE A 1 4.11 33.97 11.55
C ILE A 1 5.25 33.85 10.52
N GLU A 2 6.09 34.86 10.35
CA GLU A 2 7.19 34.89 9.38
C GLU A 2 8.14 33.68 9.50
N GLY A 3 8.59 33.33 10.72
CA GLY A 3 9.45 32.18 10.92
C GLY A 3 8.84 30.85 10.49
N ARG A 4 7.52 30.68 10.64
CA ARG A 4 6.81 29.48 10.16
C ARG A 4 6.71 29.44 8.63
N TYR A 5 6.46 30.59 8.02
CA TYR A 5 6.43 30.72 6.57
C TYR A 5 7.81 30.38 5.97
N GLN A 6 8.88 30.96 6.48
CA GLN A 6 10.24 30.69 6.03
C GLN A 6 10.62 29.21 6.22
N TYR A 7 10.18 28.58 7.32
CA TYR A 7 10.38 27.15 7.50
C TYR A 7 9.73 26.31 6.37
N VAL A 8 8.46 26.61 6.02
CA VAL A 8 7.74 25.89 4.95
C VAL A 8 8.44 26.10 3.61
N VAL A 9 8.77 27.34 3.25
CA VAL A 9 9.48 27.64 2.01
C VAL A 9 10.85 26.96 1.92
N ASN A 10 11.61 26.96 3.01
CA ASN A 10 12.92 26.30 3.04
C ASN A 10 12.77 24.78 2.97
N LYS A 11 11.74 24.21 3.62
CA LYS A 11 11.45 22.79 3.54
C LYS A 11 11.05 22.37 2.12
N GLU A 12 10.18 23.13 1.47
CA GLU A 12 9.81 22.91 0.08
C GLU A 12 11.03 22.92 -0.84
N LYS A 13 11.86 23.95 -0.75
CA LYS A 13 13.11 24.04 -1.50
C LYS A 13 14.03 22.83 -1.28
N SER A 14 14.17 22.40 -0.03
CA SER A 14 14.94 21.20 0.33
C SER A 14 14.40 19.93 -0.31
N LEU A 15 13.08 19.75 -0.29
CA LEU A 15 12.41 18.55 -0.85
C LEU A 15 12.45 18.53 -2.39
N THR A 16 12.29 19.69 -3.01
CA THR A 16 12.22 19.82 -4.47
C THR A 16 13.58 20.03 -5.16
N GLY A 17 14.67 19.92 -4.40
CA GLY A 17 16.02 20.18 -4.94
C GLY A 17 16.19 21.60 -5.45
N ASN A 18 15.68 22.60 -4.71
CA ASN A 18 15.61 24.01 -5.09
C ASN A 18 14.77 24.28 -6.36
N GLY A 19 13.64 23.60 -6.49
CA GLY A 19 12.70 23.79 -7.60
C GLY A 19 13.04 23.00 -8.86
N ARG A 20 13.96 22.03 -8.79
CA ARG A 20 14.26 21.09 -9.91
C ARG A 20 13.10 20.17 -10.22
N GLN A 21 12.23 19.92 -9.25
CA GLN A 21 11.00 19.16 -9.36
C GLN A 21 9.91 19.81 -8.51
N THR A 22 8.65 19.51 -8.81
CA THR A 22 7.51 19.93 -7.99
C THR A 22 7.36 19.04 -6.75
N LEU A 23 6.62 19.49 -5.74
CA LEU A 23 6.24 18.64 -4.61
C LEU A 23 5.44 17.40 -5.06
N SER A 24 4.62 17.54 -6.09
CA SER A 24 3.85 16.42 -6.65
C SER A 24 4.75 15.35 -7.28
N GLU A 25 5.80 15.75 -7.99
CA GLU A 25 6.79 14.82 -8.55
C GLU A 25 7.62 14.16 -7.46
N MET A 26 7.98 14.91 -6.42
CA MET A 26 8.69 14.38 -5.26
C MET A 26 7.83 13.36 -4.47
N ALA A 27 6.51 13.54 -4.43
CA ALA A 27 5.56 12.64 -3.75
C ALA A 27 5.36 11.28 -4.47
N SER A 28 6.31 10.82 -5.25
CA SER A 28 6.31 9.56 -6.00
C SER A 28 6.97 8.39 -5.26
N GLY A 29 7.10 8.46 -3.93
CA GLY A 29 7.76 7.44 -3.11
C GLY A 29 7.21 6.02 -3.32
N TYR A 30 5.94 5.88 -3.64
CA TYR A 30 5.31 4.59 -3.97
C TYR A 30 5.86 3.91 -5.24
N LEU A 31 6.54 4.67 -6.11
CA LEU A 31 7.24 4.13 -7.28
C LEU A 31 8.67 3.68 -6.96
N TYR A 32 9.20 4.10 -5.81
CA TYR A 32 10.56 3.84 -5.38
C TYR A 32 10.61 2.83 -4.22
N PHE A 33 9.83 3.07 -3.16
CA PHE A 33 9.75 2.22 -1.98
C PHE A 33 8.79 1.05 -2.19
N GLY A 34 8.93 0.01 -1.33
CA GLY A 34 8.16 -1.22 -1.40
C GLY A 34 8.78 -2.25 -2.35
N LEU A 35 7.99 -3.25 -2.70
CA LEU A 35 8.40 -4.36 -3.56
C LEU A 35 8.02 -4.10 -5.01
N HIS A 36 9.01 -4.11 -5.90
CA HIS A 36 8.84 -3.89 -7.33
C HIS A 36 9.46 -5.02 -8.15
N LYS A 37 8.68 -5.56 -9.10
CA LYS A 37 9.22 -6.48 -10.10
C LYS A 37 9.95 -5.70 -11.19
N THR A 38 11.15 -6.16 -11.53
CA THR A 38 12.00 -5.62 -12.58
C THR A 38 12.20 -6.66 -13.69
N LYS A 39 12.95 -6.34 -14.73
CA LYS A 39 13.30 -7.31 -15.80
C LYS A 39 14.24 -8.43 -15.32
N SER A 40 14.99 -8.19 -14.25
CA SER A 40 16.04 -9.10 -13.74
C SER A 40 15.72 -9.68 -12.36
N GLY A 41 14.48 -9.53 -11.87
CA GLY A 41 14.09 -10.02 -10.55
C GLY A 41 13.24 -9.02 -9.77
N TRP A 42 13.45 -8.95 -8.48
CA TRP A 42 12.72 -8.07 -7.58
C TRP A 42 13.65 -7.07 -6.92
N VAL A 43 13.17 -5.85 -6.69
CA VAL A 43 13.84 -4.86 -5.85
C VAL A 43 12.88 -4.47 -4.74
N PHE A 44 13.37 -4.56 -3.51
CA PHE A 44 12.62 -4.08 -2.34
C PHE A 44 13.38 -2.95 -1.66
N ARG A 45 12.66 -1.85 -1.34
CA ARG A 45 13.21 -0.70 -0.62
C ARG A 45 12.34 -0.31 0.56
N GLU A 46 12.99 0.07 1.65
CA GLU A 46 12.33 0.59 2.85
C GLU A 46 13.08 1.80 3.39
N TRP A 47 12.36 2.69 4.05
CA TRP A 47 12.96 3.81 4.77
C TRP A 47 12.88 3.56 6.27
N ALA A 48 14.03 3.35 6.89
CA ALA A 48 14.15 3.09 8.31
C ALA A 48 15.47 3.69 8.85
N PRO A 49 15.50 5.00 9.12
CA PRO A 49 16.73 5.72 9.44
C PRO A 49 17.41 5.22 10.74
N ASN A 50 16.63 4.72 11.68
CA ASN A 50 17.11 4.27 13.00
C ASN A 50 17.36 2.75 13.05
N ALA A 51 17.13 2.01 11.96
CA ALA A 51 17.44 0.60 11.91
C ALA A 51 18.96 0.37 11.85
N THR A 52 19.43 -0.69 12.53
CA THR A 52 20.81 -1.19 12.47
C THR A 52 20.95 -2.34 11.49
N ALA A 53 19.89 -3.13 11.28
CA ALA A 53 19.77 -4.14 10.24
C ALA A 53 18.30 -4.38 9.87
N ILE A 54 18.07 -4.83 8.63
CA ILE A 54 16.75 -5.23 8.15
C ILE A 54 16.92 -6.51 7.32
N TYR A 55 16.01 -7.45 7.55
CA TYR A 55 15.95 -8.72 6.82
C TYR A 55 14.54 -8.93 6.25
N LEU A 56 14.45 -9.50 5.05
CA LEU A 56 13.19 -10.04 4.56
C LEU A 56 13.00 -11.45 5.15
N ILE A 57 11.84 -11.69 5.74
CA ILE A 57 11.40 -12.99 6.23
C ILE A 57 10.03 -13.30 5.64
N GLY A 58 9.78 -14.56 5.31
CA GLY A 58 8.51 -14.92 4.68
C GLY A 58 8.41 -16.40 4.34
N THR A 59 7.38 -16.75 3.57
CA THR A 59 7.16 -18.13 3.10
C THR A 59 8.34 -18.69 2.35
N PHE A 60 9.03 -17.86 1.57
CA PHE A 60 10.18 -18.23 0.75
C PHE A 60 11.41 -18.69 1.54
N ASN A 61 11.54 -18.34 2.83
CA ASN A 61 12.67 -18.73 3.68
C ASN A 61 12.26 -19.34 5.03
N GLY A 62 10.97 -19.74 5.16
CA GLY A 62 10.43 -20.32 6.39
C GLY A 62 10.43 -19.36 7.57
N TRP A 63 10.26 -18.06 7.32
CA TRP A 63 10.21 -16.99 8.33
C TRP A 63 11.47 -16.85 9.18
N LYS A 64 12.61 -17.23 8.66
CA LYS A 64 13.89 -17.23 9.39
C LYS A 64 14.74 -16.02 9.00
N LYS A 65 15.44 -15.48 10.00
CA LYS A 65 16.52 -14.54 9.77
C LYS A 65 17.65 -15.23 9.00
N ASP A 66 18.04 -14.65 7.85
CA ASP A 66 19.05 -15.18 6.98
C ASP A 66 19.80 -14.04 6.29
N ASP A 67 21.13 -14.04 6.35
CA ASP A 67 21.96 -12.98 5.79
C ASP A 67 21.84 -12.84 4.27
N ARG A 68 21.40 -13.88 3.57
CA ARG A 68 21.09 -13.82 2.13
C ARG A 68 19.96 -12.83 1.82
N TYR A 69 19.09 -12.56 2.79
CA TYR A 69 17.94 -11.66 2.67
C TYR A 69 18.09 -10.38 3.50
N LYS A 70 19.34 -10.06 3.88
CA LYS A 70 19.67 -8.82 4.56
C LYS A 70 19.71 -7.65 3.58
N LEU A 71 19.00 -6.57 3.91
CA LEU A 71 19.03 -5.34 3.12
C LEU A 71 20.33 -4.59 3.32
N GLN A 72 20.78 -3.93 2.26
CA GLN A 72 21.92 -3.01 2.28
C GLN A 72 21.46 -1.60 2.57
N ARG A 73 22.19 -0.88 3.42
CA ARG A 73 21.91 0.53 3.71
C ARG A 73 22.54 1.41 2.64
N LEU A 74 21.71 2.16 1.89
CA LEU A 74 22.16 3.05 0.81
C LEU A 74 22.52 4.46 1.30
N GLY A 75 21.97 4.91 2.41
CA GLY A 75 22.13 6.27 2.94
C GLY A 75 20.78 6.95 3.17
N ASN A 76 20.76 8.08 3.86
CA ASN A 76 19.54 8.84 4.18
C ASN A 76 18.40 7.99 4.79
N GLY A 77 18.74 6.89 5.47
CA GLY A 77 17.77 5.97 6.06
C GLY A 77 17.14 4.97 5.09
N VAL A 78 17.57 4.93 3.83
CA VAL A 78 17.08 4.01 2.81
C VAL A 78 17.83 2.67 2.89
N TRP A 79 17.07 1.59 2.77
CA TRP A 79 17.53 0.21 2.72
C TRP A 79 17.03 -0.46 1.44
N GLU A 80 17.84 -1.30 0.83
CA GLU A 80 17.52 -1.98 -0.42
C GLU A 80 18.01 -3.43 -0.43
N ILE A 81 17.26 -4.29 -1.10
CA ILE A 81 17.72 -5.62 -1.52
C ILE A 81 17.21 -5.91 -2.94
N THR A 82 18.05 -6.57 -3.73
CA THR A 82 17.66 -7.16 -5.02
C THR A 82 17.57 -8.67 -4.86
N LEU A 83 16.50 -9.27 -5.36
CA LEU A 83 16.22 -10.70 -5.25
C LEU A 83 16.05 -11.30 -6.64
N ALA A 84 16.39 -12.58 -6.78
CA ALA A 84 16.22 -13.34 -8.01
C ALA A 84 14.73 -13.39 -8.44
N GLU A 85 14.50 -13.56 -9.73
CA GLU A 85 13.15 -13.52 -10.30
C GLU A 85 12.26 -14.64 -9.77
N ASP A 86 12.83 -15.81 -9.57
CA ASP A 86 12.18 -17.05 -9.13
C ASP A 86 12.04 -17.19 -7.61
N LEU A 87 12.53 -16.22 -6.83
CA LEU A 87 12.47 -16.30 -5.37
C LEU A 87 11.08 -16.01 -4.81
N LEU A 88 10.38 -15.03 -5.37
CA LEU A 88 9.08 -14.59 -4.88
C LEU A 88 7.97 -14.90 -5.89
N HIS A 89 6.92 -15.56 -5.42
CA HIS A 89 5.76 -15.94 -6.22
C HIS A 89 4.53 -15.12 -5.85
N HIS A 90 3.54 -15.14 -6.71
CA HIS A 90 2.24 -14.53 -6.41
C HIS A 90 1.65 -15.13 -5.14
N GLU A 91 1.17 -14.27 -4.23
CA GLU A 91 0.61 -14.61 -2.93
C GLU A 91 1.60 -15.07 -1.85
N ASP A 92 2.90 -15.10 -2.11
CA ASP A 92 3.88 -15.28 -1.04
C ASP A 92 3.71 -14.24 0.06
N LEU A 93 3.83 -14.67 1.31
CA LEU A 93 3.73 -13.81 2.48
C LEU A 93 5.11 -13.41 2.98
N PHE A 94 5.24 -12.17 3.43
CA PHE A 94 6.49 -11.68 3.98
C PHE A 94 6.32 -10.54 4.98
N LYS A 95 7.38 -10.32 5.76
CA LYS A 95 7.55 -9.18 6.66
C LYS A 95 9.01 -8.73 6.63
N LEU A 96 9.27 -7.65 7.33
CA LEU A 96 10.62 -7.21 7.68
C LEU A 96 10.91 -7.63 9.12
N LEU A 97 12.05 -8.27 9.35
CA LEU A 97 12.67 -8.29 10.67
C LEU A 97 13.59 -7.08 10.77
N VAL A 98 13.22 -6.10 11.57
CA VAL A 98 13.96 -4.86 11.77
C VAL A 98 14.69 -4.93 13.10
N GLU A 99 15.97 -4.64 13.07
CA GLU A 99 16.81 -4.51 14.27
C GLU A 99 17.18 -3.04 14.50
N TRP A 100 17.19 -2.62 15.74
CA TRP A 100 17.60 -1.27 16.18
C TRP A 100 18.36 -1.35 17.50
N GLU A 101 18.95 -0.27 17.93
CA GLU A 101 19.65 -0.23 19.21
C GLU A 101 18.71 -0.64 20.36
N GLY A 102 19.04 -1.73 21.04
CA GLY A 102 18.28 -2.26 22.18
C GLY A 102 17.10 -3.19 21.81
N GLY A 103 16.87 -3.54 20.52
CA GLY A 103 15.79 -4.45 20.21
C GLY A 103 15.67 -4.85 18.74
N SER A 104 14.67 -5.70 18.50
CA SER A 104 14.26 -6.11 17.16
C SER A 104 12.76 -6.41 17.14
N GLY A 105 12.17 -6.46 15.95
CA GLY A 105 10.78 -6.86 15.79
C GLY A 105 10.35 -6.98 14.34
N GLU A 106 9.31 -7.77 14.14
CA GLU A 106 8.67 -7.90 12.84
C GLU A 106 7.84 -6.67 12.49
N ARG A 107 7.90 -6.26 11.24
CA ARG A 107 7.12 -5.13 10.71
C ARG A 107 6.55 -5.47 9.35
N ILE A 108 5.34 -4.99 9.09
CA ILE A 108 4.80 -4.92 7.73
C ILE A 108 5.50 -3.75 7.03
N PRO A 109 5.99 -3.92 5.80
CA PRO A 109 6.60 -2.83 5.05
C PRO A 109 5.65 -1.64 4.88
N ALA A 110 6.17 -0.41 5.03
CA ALA A 110 5.35 0.81 4.97
C ALA A 110 4.73 1.05 3.59
N TRP A 111 5.38 0.59 2.52
CA TRP A 111 4.96 0.80 1.13
C TRP A 111 4.46 -0.48 0.45
N ILE A 112 3.84 -1.37 1.20
CA ILE A 112 3.26 -2.58 0.62
C ILE A 112 1.89 -2.30 -0.02
N ARG A 113 1.61 -2.98 -1.12
CA ARG A 113 0.35 -2.80 -1.88
C ARG A 113 -0.77 -3.72 -1.42
N ARG A 114 -0.43 -4.82 -0.76
CA ARG A 114 -1.40 -5.80 -0.29
C ARG A 114 -0.99 -6.36 1.06
N VAL A 115 -1.94 -6.34 1.99
CA VAL A 115 -1.81 -6.93 3.33
C VAL A 115 -2.94 -7.94 3.48
N VAL A 116 -2.65 -9.07 4.07
CA VAL A 116 -3.63 -10.12 4.37
C VAL A 116 -3.54 -10.52 5.83
N GLN A 117 -4.67 -10.89 6.40
CA GLN A 117 -4.76 -11.40 7.76
C GLN A 117 -4.93 -12.93 7.72
N ASP A 118 -4.15 -13.65 8.49
CA ASP A 118 -4.35 -15.07 8.71
C ASP A 118 -5.64 -15.32 9.52
N GLU A 119 -6.50 -16.20 9.05
CA GLU A 119 -7.82 -16.42 9.65
C GLU A 119 -7.77 -17.01 11.06
N ASN A 120 -6.75 -17.79 11.37
CA ASN A 120 -6.61 -18.47 12.66
C ASN A 120 -5.86 -17.61 13.68
N THR A 121 -4.68 -17.12 13.30
CA THR A 121 -3.80 -16.36 14.21
C THR A 121 -4.15 -14.89 14.30
N LYS A 122 -4.94 -14.35 13.33
CA LYS A 122 -5.25 -12.93 13.16
C LYS A 122 -4.02 -12.05 12.94
N ILE A 123 -2.89 -12.65 12.59
CA ILE A 123 -1.65 -11.95 12.30
C ILE A 123 -1.69 -11.43 10.86
N PHE A 124 -1.33 -10.16 10.69
CA PHE A 124 -1.20 -9.54 9.38
C PHE A 124 0.19 -9.79 8.78
N SER A 125 0.22 -10.00 7.46
CA SER A 125 1.45 -10.11 6.67
C SER A 125 1.30 -9.34 5.36
N ALA A 126 2.42 -8.83 4.85
CA ALA A 126 2.51 -8.34 3.50
C ALA A 126 2.39 -9.50 2.51
N GLN A 127 1.75 -9.28 1.37
CA GLN A 127 1.59 -10.30 0.34
C GLN A 127 2.15 -9.80 -1.00
N VAL A 128 2.92 -10.67 -1.65
CA VAL A 128 3.41 -10.44 -3.02
C VAL A 128 2.24 -10.47 -3.98
N TRP A 129 2.01 -9.36 -4.70
CA TRP A 129 0.92 -9.27 -5.65
C TRP A 129 1.44 -9.16 -7.08
N ASN A 130 1.49 -10.30 -7.76
CA ASN A 130 1.96 -10.42 -9.14
C ASN A 130 1.14 -11.50 -9.88
N PRO A 131 -0.18 -11.28 -10.11
CA PRO A 131 -1.01 -12.25 -10.79
C PRO A 131 -0.61 -12.39 -12.26
N GLU A 132 -0.71 -13.60 -12.82
CA GLU A 132 -0.48 -13.85 -14.24
C GLU A 132 -1.38 -12.96 -15.14
N LYS A 133 -2.62 -12.75 -14.71
CA LYS A 133 -3.61 -11.91 -15.38
C LYS A 133 -3.96 -10.72 -14.51
N PRO A 134 -3.22 -9.60 -14.60
CA PRO A 134 -3.52 -8.41 -13.84
C PRO A 134 -4.89 -7.85 -14.23
N TYR A 135 -5.59 -7.26 -13.26
CA TYR A 135 -6.87 -6.61 -13.53
C TYR A 135 -6.71 -5.47 -14.52
N VAL A 136 -7.56 -5.46 -15.53
CA VAL A 136 -7.61 -4.41 -16.56
C VAL A 136 -8.92 -3.65 -16.43
N PHE A 137 -8.84 -2.35 -16.20
CA PHE A 137 -10.02 -1.49 -16.16
C PHE A 137 -10.75 -1.49 -17.49
N LYS A 138 -12.05 -1.84 -17.48
CA LYS A 138 -12.90 -1.86 -18.69
C LYS A 138 -13.14 -0.46 -19.26
N HIS A 139 -13.22 0.54 -18.38
CA HIS A 139 -13.56 1.93 -18.74
C HIS A 139 -12.34 2.86 -18.56
N LYS A 140 -11.29 2.62 -19.33
CA LYS A 140 -10.01 3.35 -19.24
C LYS A 140 -10.10 4.84 -19.54
N ARG A 141 -11.14 5.28 -20.27
CA ARG A 141 -11.34 6.67 -20.70
C ARG A 141 -12.63 7.27 -20.14
N PHE A 142 -13.06 6.79 -18.99
CA PHE A 142 -14.25 7.37 -18.33
C PHE A 142 -14.03 8.85 -18.05
N LYS A 143 -14.95 9.67 -18.55
CA LYS A 143 -15.01 11.09 -18.23
C LYS A 143 -16.28 11.31 -17.42
N PRO A 144 -16.20 11.72 -16.15
CA PRO A 144 -17.39 11.93 -15.34
C PRO A 144 -18.20 13.11 -15.91
N ASN A 145 -19.53 12.94 -15.99
CA ASN A 145 -20.44 14.08 -16.14
C ASN A 145 -20.72 14.60 -14.73
N VAL A 146 -20.16 15.76 -14.41
CA VAL A 146 -20.12 16.28 -13.04
C VAL A 146 -21.10 17.42 -12.76
N SER A 147 -22.09 17.65 -13.61
CA SER A 147 -23.01 18.77 -13.39
C SER A 147 -24.48 18.36 -13.61
N PRO A 148 -25.34 18.50 -12.58
CA PRO A 148 -25.05 18.63 -11.16
C PRO A 148 -24.59 17.30 -10.54
N LEU A 149 -23.78 17.37 -9.48
CA LEU A 149 -23.40 16.19 -8.70
C LEU A 149 -24.54 15.80 -7.73
N LEU A 150 -25.03 14.57 -7.87
CA LEU A 150 -25.91 13.91 -6.91
C LEU A 150 -25.12 12.77 -6.28
N ILE A 151 -24.65 13.01 -5.05
CA ILE A 151 -23.71 12.11 -4.37
C ILE A 151 -24.47 11.23 -3.39
N TYR A 152 -24.26 9.92 -3.45
CA TYR A 152 -24.70 8.95 -2.46
C TYR A 152 -23.51 8.49 -1.61
N GLU A 153 -23.57 8.77 -0.30
CA GLU A 153 -22.55 8.28 0.64
C GLU A 153 -22.92 6.90 1.15
N CYS A 154 -21.97 5.96 1.14
CA CYS A 154 -22.24 4.57 1.49
C CYS A 154 -21.03 3.88 2.12
N HIS A 155 -21.32 2.80 2.86
CA HIS A 155 -20.34 1.88 3.41
C HIS A 155 -20.60 0.48 2.87
N ILE A 156 -19.66 -0.11 2.16
CA ILE A 156 -19.84 -1.40 1.45
C ILE A 156 -20.24 -2.52 2.42
N GLY A 157 -19.51 -2.66 3.53
CA GLY A 157 -19.75 -3.70 4.51
C GLY A 157 -21.13 -3.64 5.19
N MET A 158 -21.73 -2.46 5.24
CA MET A 158 -23.05 -2.23 5.85
C MET A 158 -24.20 -2.20 4.83
N ALA A 159 -23.93 -2.40 3.57
CA ALA A 159 -24.92 -2.27 2.49
C ALA A 159 -25.71 -3.58 2.22
N SER A 160 -25.82 -4.46 3.21
CA SER A 160 -26.59 -5.71 3.15
C SER A 160 -27.70 -5.73 4.18
N ASN A 161 -28.82 -6.39 3.87
CA ASN A 161 -29.89 -6.70 4.84
C ASN A 161 -29.58 -7.97 5.65
N GLU A 162 -28.51 -8.68 5.33
CA GLU A 162 -28.07 -9.86 6.05
C GLU A 162 -27.14 -9.46 7.21
N GLU A 163 -27.17 -10.22 8.31
CA GLU A 163 -26.33 -10.02 9.49
C GLU A 163 -24.87 -10.46 9.19
N LYS A 164 -24.24 -9.81 8.23
CA LYS A 164 -22.84 -10.06 7.80
C LYS A 164 -22.22 -8.79 7.25
N VAL A 165 -20.89 -8.76 7.15
CA VAL A 165 -20.18 -7.75 6.40
C VAL A 165 -20.38 -8.00 4.89
N GLY A 166 -20.94 -7.02 4.18
CA GLY A 166 -21.16 -7.09 2.73
C GLY A 166 -19.85 -7.11 1.95
N SER A 167 -19.78 -7.92 0.89
CA SER A 167 -18.61 -7.95 0.01
C SER A 167 -18.68 -6.87 -1.08
N TYR A 168 -17.52 -6.51 -1.66
CA TYR A 168 -17.45 -5.59 -2.80
C TYR A 168 -18.26 -6.09 -4.00
N ASP A 169 -18.30 -7.40 -4.21
CA ASP A 169 -19.01 -7.99 -5.34
C ASP A 169 -20.53 -7.95 -5.14
N GLU A 170 -21.02 -8.18 -3.94
CA GLU A 170 -22.45 -8.00 -3.58
C GLU A 170 -22.86 -6.54 -3.74
N PHE A 171 -22.08 -5.60 -3.24
CA PHE A 171 -22.35 -4.17 -3.40
C PHE A 171 -22.42 -3.81 -4.88
N ARG A 172 -21.47 -4.21 -5.68
CA ARG A 172 -21.41 -3.94 -7.12
C ARG A 172 -22.63 -4.50 -7.86
N ARG A 173 -23.09 -5.69 -7.51
CA ARG A 173 -24.19 -6.37 -8.23
C ARG A 173 -25.58 -5.96 -7.74
N MET A 174 -25.74 -5.72 -6.45
CA MET A 174 -27.05 -5.58 -5.84
C MET A 174 -27.36 -4.15 -5.40
N VAL A 175 -26.38 -3.41 -4.89
CA VAL A 175 -26.60 -2.08 -4.30
C VAL A 175 -26.34 -0.97 -5.31
N LEU A 176 -25.19 -1.00 -5.98
CA LEU A 176 -24.79 0.03 -6.94
C LEU A 176 -25.80 0.28 -8.06
N PRO A 177 -26.43 -0.76 -8.68
CA PRO A 177 -27.48 -0.54 -9.69
C PRO A 177 -28.72 0.16 -9.14
N ARG A 178 -29.08 -0.05 -7.86
CA ARG A 178 -30.21 0.65 -7.21
C ARG A 178 -29.89 2.13 -7.01
N ILE A 179 -28.69 2.44 -6.49
CA ILE A 179 -28.24 3.83 -6.31
C ILE A 179 -28.27 4.57 -7.66
N ALA A 180 -27.80 3.95 -8.73
CA ALA A 180 -27.82 4.53 -10.06
C ALA A 180 -29.27 4.74 -10.59
N LYS A 181 -30.20 3.79 -10.33
CA LYS A 181 -31.60 3.88 -10.71
C LYS A 181 -32.33 5.01 -10.00
N GLU A 182 -31.94 5.32 -8.75
CA GLU A 182 -32.49 6.45 -7.97
C GLU A 182 -31.97 7.82 -8.49
N GLY A 183 -31.10 7.84 -9.48
CA GLY A 183 -30.64 9.06 -10.13
C GLY A 183 -29.33 9.64 -9.58
N TYR A 184 -28.71 9.00 -8.63
CA TYR A 184 -27.37 9.40 -8.16
C TYR A 184 -26.32 9.14 -9.24
N ASN A 185 -25.44 10.11 -9.46
CA ASN A 185 -24.39 10.04 -10.49
C ASN A 185 -22.97 9.98 -9.92
N ALA A 186 -22.84 10.05 -8.59
CA ALA A 186 -21.59 9.85 -7.86
C ALA A 186 -21.84 9.08 -6.57
N ILE A 187 -20.85 8.31 -6.13
CA ILE A 187 -20.83 7.65 -4.83
C ILE A 187 -19.60 8.09 -4.03
N GLN A 188 -19.79 8.32 -2.73
CA GLN A 188 -18.72 8.51 -1.77
C GLN A 188 -18.66 7.27 -0.89
N ILE A 189 -17.59 6.48 -1.05
CA ILE A 189 -17.44 5.21 -0.32
C ILE A 189 -16.59 5.45 0.92
N MET A 190 -17.17 5.14 2.09
CA MET A 190 -16.46 5.16 3.37
C MET A 190 -15.64 3.90 3.57
N ALA A 191 -14.47 4.04 4.21
CA ALA A 191 -13.61 2.95 4.67
C ALA A 191 -13.35 1.86 3.60
N ILE A 192 -13.10 2.28 2.35
CA ILE A 192 -12.85 1.35 1.23
C ILE A 192 -11.47 0.68 1.32
N GLN A 193 -10.52 1.32 1.99
CA GLN A 193 -9.18 0.77 2.16
C GLN A 193 -9.20 -0.37 3.18
N GLU A 194 -8.27 -1.32 3.02
CA GLU A 194 -8.05 -2.40 3.99
C GLU A 194 -7.77 -1.83 5.39
N HIS A 195 -8.41 -2.40 6.40
CA HIS A 195 -8.24 -2.00 7.79
C HIS A 195 -8.40 -3.23 8.72
N PRO A 196 -7.69 -3.26 9.86
CA PRO A 196 -7.62 -4.45 10.72
C PRO A 196 -8.81 -4.61 11.68
N TYR A 197 -9.69 -3.63 11.77
CA TYR A 197 -10.76 -3.62 12.76
C TYR A 197 -12.15 -3.49 12.13
N TYR A 198 -12.89 -4.59 12.12
CA TYR A 198 -14.24 -4.65 11.55
C TYR A 198 -15.35 -4.08 12.45
N GLY A 199 -15.08 -3.76 13.69
CA GLY A 199 -16.01 -3.09 14.58
C GLY A 199 -16.11 -1.56 14.39
N SER A 200 -15.35 -1.07 13.43
CA SER A 200 -15.35 0.35 13.09
C SER A 200 -16.30 0.65 11.95
#